data_3ddc5c7ccd41558ab3d09b2441a1f2f0
#
_entry.id   3ddc5c7ccd41558ab3d09b2441a1f2f0
#
_cell.length_a   1.000
_cell.length_b   1.000
_cell.length_c   1.000
_cell.angle_alpha   90.00
_cell.angle_beta   90.00
_cell.angle_gamma   90.00
#
_symmetry.space_group_name_H-M   'P 1'
#
loop_
_entity.id
_entity.type
_entity.pdbx_description
1 polymer ?
#
loop_
_entity_poly.entity_id
_entity_poly.type
_entity_poly.pdbx_seq_one_letter_code
_entity_poly.pdbx_strand_id
1 'polypeptide(L)'
;FWGATVITNLFSAIPYFGSTLTYWIWGGFSVDNNTLTRFFSLHFILPFILLMMMMIHIMMIHEKGSSNPLGLNLNIDKIPFHPYFTVKDILGFLMTLFMFSIVVLIMPYIL
;
A
#
# COMPACT_ATOMS: atom_id res chain seq x y z
N PHE A 1 13.22 -10.89 -7.89
CA PHE A 1 13.53 -11.31 -9.27
C PHE A 1 12.39 -12.12 -9.87
N TRP A 2 11.98 -13.21 -9.21
CA TRP A 2 10.91 -14.09 -9.74
C TRP A 2 9.55 -13.45 -9.75
N GLY A 3 9.21 -12.65 -8.72
CA GLY A 3 7.98 -11.86 -8.68
C GLY A 3 7.91 -10.85 -9.82
N ALA A 4 9.01 -10.13 -10.07
CA ALA A 4 9.10 -9.21 -11.19
C ALA A 4 8.94 -9.91 -12.53
N THR A 5 9.57 -11.08 -12.70
CA THR A 5 9.46 -11.88 -13.92
C THR A 5 8.02 -12.31 -14.20
N VAL A 6 7.34 -12.86 -13.21
CA VAL A 6 5.96 -13.38 -13.36
C VAL A 6 4.98 -12.24 -13.62
N ILE A 7 5.00 -11.19 -12.78
CA ILE A 7 4.03 -10.10 -12.86
C ILE A 7 4.19 -9.31 -14.16
N THR A 8 5.41 -9.00 -14.56
CA THR A 8 5.63 -8.26 -15.81
C THR A 8 5.33 -9.11 -17.04
N ASN A 9 5.54 -10.42 -16.98
CA ASN A 9 5.18 -11.32 -18.08
C ASN A 9 3.67 -11.43 -18.31
N LEU A 10 2.83 -11.10 -17.34
CA LEU A 10 1.37 -11.06 -17.53
C LEU A 10 0.96 -10.07 -18.64
N PHE A 11 1.72 -9.00 -18.83
CA PHE A 11 1.46 -8.06 -19.93
C PHE A 11 1.60 -8.68 -21.31
N SER A 12 2.38 -9.75 -21.46
CA SER A 12 2.53 -10.46 -22.74
C SER A 12 1.23 -11.12 -23.23
N ALA A 13 0.27 -11.34 -22.33
CA ALA A 13 -1.04 -11.87 -22.68
C ALA A 13 -1.95 -10.88 -23.44
N ILE A 14 -1.59 -9.59 -23.49
CA ILE A 14 -2.35 -8.59 -24.23
C ILE A 14 -2.18 -8.83 -25.75
N PRO A 15 -3.28 -8.99 -26.51
CA PRO A 15 -3.19 -9.24 -27.94
C PRO A 15 -2.46 -8.12 -28.68
N TYR A 16 -1.76 -8.48 -29.74
CA TYR A 16 -1.04 -7.62 -30.71
C TYR A 16 0.23 -6.94 -30.18
N PHE A 17 0.22 -6.31 -29.02
CA PHE A 17 1.36 -5.52 -28.52
C PHE A 17 1.92 -5.98 -27.18
N GLY A 18 1.36 -7.04 -26.58
CA GLY A 18 1.74 -7.49 -25.24
C GLY A 18 3.22 -7.84 -25.12
N SER A 19 3.78 -8.59 -26.05
CA SER A 19 5.21 -8.94 -26.03
C SER A 19 6.12 -7.69 -26.17
N THR A 20 5.75 -6.76 -27.03
CA THR A 20 6.48 -5.50 -27.20
C THR A 20 6.45 -4.67 -25.91
N LEU A 21 5.28 -4.58 -25.29
CA LEU A 21 5.12 -3.90 -24.00
C LEU A 21 5.96 -4.55 -22.89
N THR A 22 5.98 -5.86 -22.85
CA THR A 22 6.78 -6.63 -21.87
C THR A 22 8.27 -6.35 -22.04
N TYR A 23 8.79 -6.41 -23.28
CA TYR A 23 10.19 -6.07 -23.56
C TYR A 23 10.52 -4.63 -23.23
N TRP A 24 9.60 -3.71 -23.47
CA TRP A 24 9.77 -2.32 -23.06
C TRP A 24 9.85 -2.14 -21.54
N ILE A 25 8.99 -2.84 -20.79
CA ILE A 25 9.00 -2.83 -19.31
C ILE A 25 10.31 -3.40 -18.78
N TRP A 26 10.78 -4.51 -19.36
CA TRP A 26 12.06 -5.10 -18.97
C TRP A 26 13.27 -4.24 -19.38
N GLY A 27 13.15 -3.48 -20.44
CA GLY A 27 14.26 -2.76 -21.04
C GLY A 27 15.26 -3.69 -21.75
N GLY A 28 14.78 -4.84 -22.21
CA GLY A 28 15.55 -5.90 -22.85
C GLY A 28 14.69 -7.12 -23.14
N PHE A 29 15.32 -8.27 -23.34
CA PHE A 29 14.62 -9.54 -23.70
C PHE A 29 14.25 -10.41 -22.49
N SER A 30 14.72 -10.03 -21.30
CA SER A 30 14.41 -10.72 -20.04
C SER A 30 14.51 -9.74 -18.88
N VAL A 31 14.01 -10.17 -17.70
CA VAL A 31 14.22 -9.44 -16.45
C VAL A 31 15.69 -9.49 -16.07
N ASP A 32 16.30 -8.35 -15.91
CA ASP A 32 17.72 -8.18 -15.59
C ASP A 32 17.88 -7.01 -14.59
N ASN A 33 19.11 -6.68 -14.26
CA ASN A 33 19.45 -5.62 -13.32
C ASN A 33 18.78 -4.28 -13.65
N ASN A 34 18.70 -3.93 -14.93
CA ASN A 34 18.01 -2.71 -15.38
C ASN A 34 16.53 -2.69 -15.00
N THR A 35 15.85 -3.82 -15.14
CA THR A 35 14.45 -3.98 -14.74
C THR A 35 14.30 -3.86 -13.23
N LEU A 36 15.13 -4.58 -12.49
CA LEU A 36 15.08 -4.59 -11.02
C LEU A 36 15.39 -3.23 -10.41
N THR A 37 16.34 -2.50 -10.96
CA THR A 37 16.71 -1.16 -10.48
C THR A 37 15.55 -0.17 -10.61
N ARG A 38 14.87 -0.14 -11.74
CA ARG A 38 13.72 0.76 -11.94
C ARG A 38 12.53 0.41 -11.04
N PHE A 39 12.24 -0.88 -10.87
CA PHE A 39 11.18 -1.30 -9.96
C PHE A 39 11.53 -1.07 -8.49
N PHE A 40 12.78 -1.26 -8.11
CA PHE A 40 13.24 -0.94 -6.77
C PHE A 40 13.08 0.55 -6.45
N SER A 41 13.45 1.43 -7.38
CA SER A 41 13.29 2.88 -7.21
C SER A 41 11.82 3.27 -6.99
N LEU A 42 10.92 2.69 -7.77
CA LEU A 42 9.47 2.90 -7.59
C LEU A 42 8.97 2.32 -6.28
N HIS A 43 9.38 1.10 -5.92
CA HIS A 43 8.96 0.45 -4.68
C HIS A 43 9.47 1.20 -3.44
N PHE A 44 10.61 1.88 -3.54
CA PHE A 44 11.12 2.71 -2.47
C PHE A 44 10.30 4.01 -2.29
N ILE A 45 9.93 4.68 -3.40
CA ILE A 45 9.29 6.00 -3.34
C ILE A 45 7.77 5.95 -3.19
N LEU A 46 7.10 4.96 -3.81
CA LEU A 46 5.64 4.85 -3.82
C LEU A 46 5.00 4.75 -2.42
N PRO A 47 5.56 4.03 -1.44
CA PRO A 47 5.00 3.99 -0.09
C PRO A 47 4.89 5.37 0.57
N PHE A 48 5.86 6.26 0.34
CA PHE A 48 5.81 7.63 0.88
C PHE A 48 4.74 8.47 0.18
N ILE A 49 4.58 8.30 -1.14
CA ILE A 49 3.49 8.95 -1.90
C ILE A 49 2.13 8.46 -1.39
N LEU A 50 1.98 7.15 -1.17
CA LEU A 50 0.75 6.57 -0.62
C LEU A 50 0.45 7.09 0.80
N LEU A 51 1.46 7.29 1.62
CA LEU A 51 1.29 7.89 2.94
C LEU A 51 0.72 9.31 2.85
N MET A 52 1.25 10.13 1.94
CA MET A 52 0.72 11.47 1.69
C MET A 52 -0.72 11.42 1.16
N MET A 53 -1.01 10.54 0.22
CA MET A 53 -2.36 10.35 -0.32
C MET A 53 -3.35 9.89 0.76
N MET A 54 -2.93 9.01 1.66
CA MET A 54 -3.72 8.58 2.81
C MET A 54 -4.09 9.77 3.70
N MET A 55 -3.15 10.66 4.01
CA MET A 55 -3.40 11.84 4.82
C MET A 55 -4.44 12.76 4.17
N ILE A 56 -4.30 13.03 2.86
CA ILE A 56 -5.27 13.83 2.11
C ILE A 56 -6.65 13.13 2.10
N HIS A 57 -6.69 11.82 1.90
CA HIS A 57 -7.91 11.04 1.90
C HIS A 57 -8.68 11.17 3.22
N ILE A 58 -7.99 11.05 4.35
CA ILE A 58 -8.59 11.23 5.68
C ILE A 58 -9.09 12.67 5.88
N MET A 59 -8.33 13.67 5.46
CA MET A 59 -8.75 15.08 5.55
C MET A 59 -10.06 15.33 4.77
N MET A 60 -10.15 14.80 3.56
CA MET A 60 -11.34 14.96 2.72
C MET A 60 -12.57 14.23 3.31
N ILE A 61 -12.36 13.06 3.92
CA ILE A 61 -13.44 12.33 4.61
C ILE A 61 -13.92 13.12 5.83
N HIS A 62 -13.01 13.71 6.58
CA HIS A 62 -13.34 14.46 7.80
C HIS A 62 -14.13 15.74 7.51
N GLU A 63 -14.06 16.29 6.32
CA GLU A 63 -14.86 17.47 5.94
C GLU A 63 -16.36 17.23 6.05
N LYS A 64 -16.83 16.06 5.60
CA LYS A 64 -18.26 15.69 5.59
C LYS A 64 -18.62 14.62 6.62
N GLY A 65 -17.63 13.91 7.15
CA GLY A 65 -17.82 12.74 8.00
C GLY A 65 -18.12 11.47 7.22
N SER A 66 -18.14 10.34 7.92
CA SER A 66 -18.45 9.03 7.35
C SER A 66 -19.95 8.88 7.12
N SER A 67 -20.33 8.01 6.19
CA SER A 67 -21.71 7.57 5.99
C SER A 67 -22.00 6.27 6.75
N ASN A 68 -23.24 5.85 6.76
CA ASN A 68 -23.68 4.58 7.33
C ASN A 68 -24.56 3.81 6.34
N PRO A 69 -24.75 2.48 6.52
CA PRO A 69 -25.55 1.67 5.61
C PRO A 69 -27.03 2.07 5.55
N LEU A 70 -27.55 2.69 6.60
CA LEU A 70 -28.95 3.09 6.69
C LEU A 70 -29.24 4.46 6.05
N GLY A 71 -28.22 5.23 5.69
CA GLY A 71 -28.37 6.57 5.14
C GLY A 71 -28.89 7.62 6.14
N LEU A 72 -28.84 7.33 7.43
CA LEU A 72 -29.32 8.22 8.49
C LEU A 72 -28.31 9.34 8.78
N ASN A 73 -28.80 10.45 9.34
CA ASN A 73 -27.95 11.52 9.82
C ASN A 73 -27.22 11.09 11.10
N LEU A 74 -25.89 11.02 11.04
CA LEU A 74 -25.04 10.58 12.17
C LEU A 74 -25.00 11.58 13.34
N ASN A 75 -25.51 12.80 13.17
CA ASN A 75 -25.57 13.80 14.24
C ASN A 75 -26.51 13.43 15.40
N ILE A 76 -27.38 12.45 15.19
CA ILE A 76 -28.33 11.98 16.22
C ILE A 76 -27.69 11.13 17.30
N ASP A 77 -26.53 10.51 17.01
CA ASP A 77 -25.83 9.65 17.97
C ASP A 77 -24.30 9.79 17.78
N LYS A 78 -23.70 10.59 18.62
CA LYS A 78 -22.24 10.82 18.65
C LYS A 78 -21.69 10.64 20.05
N ILE A 79 -20.51 10.08 20.13
CA ILE A 79 -19.74 9.92 21.35
C ILE A 79 -18.40 10.65 21.24
N PRO A 80 -17.79 11.09 22.35
CA PRO A 80 -16.48 11.72 22.32
C PRO A 80 -15.41 10.76 21.79
N PHE A 81 -14.52 11.27 20.94
CA PHE A 81 -13.40 10.49 20.45
C PHE A 81 -12.31 10.29 21.50
N HIS A 82 -11.97 11.34 22.23
CA HIS A 82 -11.01 11.29 23.33
C HIS A 82 -11.73 11.07 24.68
N PRO A 83 -11.22 10.24 25.61
CA PRO A 83 -9.91 9.56 25.56
C PRO A 83 -9.95 8.13 24.99
N TYR A 84 -11.10 7.50 24.89
CA TYR A 84 -11.20 6.06 24.60
C TYR A 84 -10.63 5.69 23.24
N PHE A 85 -11.10 6.32 22.17
CA PHE A 85 -10.65 5.99 20.81
C PHE A 85 -9.24 6.50 20.52
N THR A 86 -8.80 7.56 21.16
CA THR A 86 -7.42 8.03 21.10
C THR A 86 -6.46 6.98 21.65
N VAL A 87 -6.74 6.45 22.84
CA VAL A 87 -5.92 5.42 23.47
C VAL A 87 -5.98 4.10 22.68
N LYS A 88 -7.14 3.76 22.14
CA LYS A 88 -7.30 2.56 21.29
C LYS A 88 -6.48 2.65 20.02
N ASP A 89 -6.43 3.80 19.37
CA ASP A 89 -5.58 4.02 18.19
C ASP A 89 -4.10 3.88 18.54
N ILE A 90 -3.64 4.50 19.63
CA ILE A 90 -2.26 4.37 20.10
C ILE A 90 -1.92 2.91 20.39
N LEU A 91 -2.81 2.18 21.05
CA LEU A 91 -2.63 0.74 21.32
C LEU A 91 -2.48 -0.04 20.01
N GLY A 92 -3.31 0.23 19.01
CA GLY A 92 -3.26 -0.41 17.69
C GLY A 92 -1.91 -0.18 17.00
N PHE A 93 -1.40 1.04 16.99
CA PHE A 93 -0.08 1.36 16.44
C PHE A 93 1.03 0.64 17.19
N LEU A 94 1.02 0.67 18.52
CA LEU A 94 2.05 0.02 19.34
C LEU A 94 2.05 -1.51 19.13
N MET A 95 0.89 -2.14 19.09
CA MET A 95 0.77 -3.58 18.84
C MET A 95 1.31 -3.96 17.46
N THR A 96 0.96 -3.19 16.43
CA THR A 96 1.43 -3.45 15.07
C THR A 96 2.94 -3.26 14.96
N LEU A 97 3.48 -2.20 15.51
CA LEU A 97 4.93 -1.95 15.53
C LEU A 97 5.68 -3.00 16.34
N PHE A 98 5.11 -3.47 17.44
CA PHE A 98 5.70 -4.55 18.24
C PHE A 98 5.81 -5.85 17.44
N MET A 99 4.72 -6.29 16.82
CA MET A 99 4.73 -7.51 15.98
C MET A 99 5.68 -7.38 14.80
N PHE A 100 5.68 -6.23 14.13
CA PHE A 100 6.60 -5.93 13.04
C PHE A 100 8.06 -5.97 13.50
N SER A 101 8.37 -5.41 14.67
CA SER A 101 9.73 -5.41 15.23
C SER A 101 10.22 -6.81 15.55
N ILE A 102 9.36 -7.70 16.03
CA ILE A 102 9.73 -9.11 16.24
C ILE A 102 10.22 -9.74 14.94
N VAL A 103 9.47 -9.57 13.85
CA VAL A 103 9.86 -10.15 12.55
C VAL A 103 11.15 -9.53 12.04
N VAL A 104 11.24 -8.19 12.03
CA VAL A 104 12.38 -7.48 11.43
C VAL A 104 13.69 -7.64 12.23
N LEU A 105 13.61 -7.62 13.57
CA LEU A 105 14.80 -7.59 14.42
C LEU A 105 15.20 -8.97 14.95
N ILE A 106 14.22 -9.85 15.21
CA ILE A 106 14.51 -11.16 15.82
C ILE A 106 14.52 -12.27 14.76
N MET A 107 13.63 -12.18 13.77
CA MET A 107 13.45 -13.25 12.78
C MET A 107 13.56 -12.73 11.32
N PRO A 108 14.61 -12.00 10.94
CA PRO A 108 14.69 -11.30 9.64
C PRO A 108 14.71 -12.23 8.42
N TYR A 109 15.02 -13.50 8.62
CA TYR A 109 15.13 -14.49 7.53
C TYR A 109 13.97 -15.49 7.47
N ILE A 110 12.88 -15.24 8.18
CA ILE A 110 11.73 -16.15 8.19
C ILE A 110 10.80 -15.95 6.99
N LEU A 111 10.85 -14.78 6.34
CA LEU A 111 10.03 -14.41 5.19
C LEU A 111 10.83 -14.38 3.90
#